data_fb0a67aaaaf212dfcd7ed81ce2b7b987
#
_entry.id   fb0a67aaaaf212dfcd7ed81ce2b7b987
#
_cell.length_a   1.000
_cell.length_b   1.000
_cell.length_c   1.000
_cell.angle_alpha   90.00
_cell.angle_beta   90.00
_cell.angle_gamma   90.00
#
_symmetry.space_group_name_H-M   'P 1'
#
loop_
_entity.id
_entity.type
_entity.pdbx_description
1 polymer ?
#
loop_
_entity_poly.entity_id
_entity_poly.type
_entity_poly.pdbx_seq_one_letter_code
_entity_poly.pdbx_strand_id
1 'polypeptide(L)'
;MKPKALIIRTAGTNCDKETEFAFQSAGAETSLFHINYLKQRSDFSDFQIVCIPGGFSYGDDLGAGKILSLELISWFKDALKQFIDKGGLILGICNGFQVLVKTGILPDKDFQQKVTLTDNDSGRFEDRWVYLKVENEGVWLKGLDEKIVLPVAHGEGKFYTESGILD
;
A
#
# COMPACT_ATOMS: atom_id res chain seq x y z
N MET A 1 -1.32 12.50 -21.83
CA MET A 1 -1.85 11.13 -21.62
C MET A 1 -2.28 11.03 -20.18
N LYS A 2 -3.44 10.47 -19.87
CA LYS A 2 -3.87 10.27 -18.48
C LYS A 2 -3.12 9.08 -17.89
N PRO A 3 -2.63 9.15 -16.65
CA PRO A 3 -2.03 7.99 -16.00
C PRO A 3 -3.09 6.90 -15.77
N LYS A 4 -2.68 5.64 -15.91
CA LYS A 4 -3.53 4.49 -15.62
C LYS A 4 -3.17 3.90 -14.26
N ALA A 5 -4.14 3.80 -13.38
CA ALA A 5 -3.99 3.24 -12.05
C ALA A 5 -4.71 1.89 -11.95
N LEU A 6 -3.95 0.87 -11.57
CA LEU A 6 -4.49 -0.42 -11.17
C LEU A 6 -4.78 -0.41 -9.68
N ILE A 7 -5.99 -0.73 -9.30
CA ILE A 7 -6.40 -0.90 -7.91
C ILE A 7 -6.61 -2.40 -7.67
N ILE A 8 -5.80 -2.97 -6.78
CA ILE A 8 -5.87 -4.40 -6.46
C ILE A 8 -6.81 -4.61 -5.29
N ARG A 9 -7.79 -5.48 -5.46
CA ARG A 9 -8.69 -5.88 -4.38
C ARG A 9 -8.68 -7.38 -4.14
N THR A 10 -9.09 -7.75 -2.93
CA THR A 10 -9.32 -9.13 -2.52
C THR A 10 -10.51 -9.19 -1.55
N ALA A 11 -10.83 -10.38 -1.03
CA ALA A 11 -11.83 -10.50 0.03
C ALA A 11 -11.42 -9.63 1.24
N GLY A 12 -12.36 -8.87 1.79
CA GLY A 12 -12.13 -7.96 2.91
C GLY A 12 -11.58 -6.57 2.53
N THR A 13 -11.15 -6.33 1.30
CA THR A 13 -10.89 -4.96 0.81
C THR A 13 -12.21 -4.22 0.74
N ASN A 14 -12.36 -3.13 1.47
CA ASN A 14 -13.62 -2.38 1.54
C ASN A 14 -13.49 -0.89 1.17
N CYS A 15 -12.28 -0.38 0.93
CA CYS A 15 -12.04 0.99 0.47
C CYS A 15 -11.62 1.05 -1.01
N ASP A 16 -11.93 0.03 -1.79
CA ASP A 16 -11.56 -0.09 -3.20
C ASP A 16 -12.30 0.94 -4.09
N LYS A 17 -13.59 1.17 -3.83
CA LYS A 17 -14.40 2.12 -4.59
C LYS A 17 -14.04 3.57 -4.27
N GLU A 18 -13.80 3.90 -3.02
CA GLU A 18 -13.33 5.21 -2.58
C GLU A 18 -11.96 5.53 -3.18
N THR A 19 -11.07 4.54 -3.21
CA THR A 19 -9.76 4.66 -3.84
C THR A 19 -9.89 4.87 -5.35
N GLU A 20 -10.75 4.11 -6.02
CA GLU A 20 -11.05 4.30 -7.44
C GLU A 20 -11.56 5.72 -7.73
N PHE A 21 -12.52 6.17 -6.96
CA PHE A 21 -13.09 7.52 -7.07
C PHE A 21 -12.02 8.61 -6.87
N ALA A 22 -11.13 8.46 -5.88
CA ALA A 22 -10.06 9.42 -5.62
C ALA A 22 -9.10 9.54 -6.81
N PHE A 23 -8.65 8.40 -7.40
CA PHE A 23 -7.81 8.41 -8.58
C PHE A 23 -8.50 9.02 -9.80
N GLN A 24 -9.77 8.71 -10.03
CA GLN A 24 -10.56 9.29 -11.12
C GLN A 24 -10.73 10.81 -10.94
N SER A 25 -11.00 11.26 -9.72
CA SER A 25 -11.11 12.68 -9.38
C SER A 25 -9.78 13.44 -9.60
N ALA A 26 -8.66 12.76 -9.39
CA ALA A 26 -7.32 13.27 -9.70
C ALA A 26 -6.97 13.19 -11.21
N GLY A 27 -7.86 12.69 -12.06
CA GLY A 27 -7.69 12.64 -13.51
C GLY A 27 -7.06 11.37 -14.07
N ALA A 28 -6.85 10.33 -13.26
CA ALA A 28 -6.37 9.04 -13.73
C ALA A 28 -7.48 8.20 -14.40
N GLU A 29 -7.07 7.30 -15.28
CA GLU A 29 -7.89 6.16 -15.71
C GLU A 29 -7.68 5.01 -14.73
N THR A 30 -8.75 4.35 -14.29
CA THR A 30 -8.66 3.30 -13.28
C THR A 30 -9.08 1.94 -13.79
N SER A 31 -8.45 0.91 -13.26
CA SER A 31 -8.87 -0.49 -13.40
C SER A 31 -8.89 -1.13 -12.01
N LEU A 32 -10.06 -1.60 -11.60
CA LEU A 32 -10.26 -2.27 -10.32
C LEU A 32 -10.32 -3.78 -10.55
N PHE A 33 -9.26 -4.50 -10.18
CA PHE A 33 -9.17 -5.94 -10.41
C PHE A 33 -9.01 -6.74 -9.12
N HIS A 34 -9.74 -7.85 -9.07
CA HIS A 34 -9.51 -8.85 -8.03
C HIS A 34 -8.17 -9.56 -8.27
N ILE A 35 -7.42 -9.84 -7.21
CA ILE A 35 -6.09 -10.46 -7.30
C ILE A 35 -6.09 -11.77 -8.11
N ASN A 36 -7.14 -12.57 -8.02
CA ASN A 36 -7.27 -13.81 -8.80
C ASN A 36 -7.38 -13.57 -10.31
N TYR A 37 -7.95 -12.43 -10.73
CA TYR A 37 -7.98 -12.05 -12.13
C TYR A 37 -6.59 -11.65 -12.63
N LEU A 38 -5.84 -10.93 -11.80
CA LEU A 38 -4.46 -10.53 -12.11
C LEU A 38 -3.53 -11.73 -12.27
N LYS A 39 -3.76 -12.80 -11.53
CA LYS A 39 -2.97 -14.04 -11.64
C LYS A 39 -2.93 -14.61 -13.07
N GLN A 40 -3.94 -14.31 -13.88
CA GLN A 40 -4.00 -14.73 -15.29
C GLN A 40 -3.27 -13.76 -16.23
N ARG A 41 -2.98 -12.54 -15.82
CA ARG A 41 -2.37 -11.49 -16.67
C ARG A 41 -0.86 -11.34 -16.49
N SER A 42 -0.29 -11.77 -15.42
CA SER A 42 1.15 -11.86 -15.11
C SER A 42 2.03 -10.59 -15.27
N ASP A 43 1.51 -9.44 -15.67
CA ASP A 43 2.28 -8.20 -15.78
C ASP A 43 1.47 -6.94 -15.43
N PHE A 44 2.17 -5.85 -15.17
CA PHE A 44 1.61 -4.53 -14.83
C PHE A 44 1.97 -3.46 -15.86
N SER A 45 2.45 -3.85 -17.05
CA SER A 45 3.05 -2.93 -18.04
C SER A 45 2.07 -1.89 -18.60
N ASP A 46 0.76 -2.16 -18.54
CA ASP A 46 -0.27 -1.24 -19.00
C ASP A 46 -0.50 -0.06 -18.04
N PHE A 47 0.05 -0.12 -16.81
CA PHE A 47 -0.21 0.82 -15.74
C PHE A 47 1.02 1.64 -15.38
N GLN A 48 0.80 2.85 -14.86
CA GLN A 48 1.81 3.70 -14.27
C GLN A 48 1.75 3.69 -12.74
N ILE A 49 0.58 3.31 -12.20
CA ILE A 49 0.33 3.28 -10.77
C ILE A 49 -0.29 1.93 -10.40
N VAL A 50 0.19 1.33 -9.32
CA VAL A 50 -0.44 0.19 -8.64
C VAL A 50 -0.82 0.64 -7.23
N CYS A 51 -2.09 0.51 -6.87
CA CYS A 51 -2.59 0.86 -5.55
C CYS A 51 -3.18 -0.35 -4.84
N ILE A 52 -2.81 -0.51 -3.57
CA ILE A 52 -3.42 -1.47 -2.64
C ILE A 52 -4.26 -0.65 -1.65
N PRO A 53 -5.60 -0.73 -1.72
CA PRO A 53 -6.50 0.06 -0.89
C PRO A 53 -6.49 -0.39 0.57
N GLY A 54 -7.20 0.40 1.39
CA GLY A 54 -7.51 0.05 2.76
C GLY A 54 -8.62 -1.00 2.88
N GLY A 55 -8.79 -1.46 4.10
CA GLY A 55 -9.77 -2.48 4.48
C GLY A 55 -9.15 -3.49 5.44
N PHE A 56 -9.61 -4.72 5.35
CA PHE A 56 -9.17 -5.86 6.15
C PHE A 56 -8.99 -7.06 5.22
N SER A 57 -7.92 -7.05 4.42
CA SER A 57 -7.67 -8.10 3.44
C SER A 57 -7.63 -9.48 4.10
N TYR A 58 -8.52 -10.37 3.66
CA TYR A 58 -8.74 -11.70 4.25
C TYR A 58 -9.10 -11.67 5.75
N GLY A 59 -9.78 -10.61 6.23
CA GLY A 59 -10.18 -10.46 7.62
C GLY A 59 -9.03 -10.18 8.60
N ASP A 60 -7.80 -9.98 8.11
CA ASP A 60 -6.57 -9.90 8.92
C ASP A 60 -6.33 -11.14 9.83
N ASP A 61 -6.90 -12.30 9.45
CA ASP A 61 -6.94 -13.53 10.25
C ASP A 61 -5.55 -14.02 10.72
N LEU A 62 -4.51 -13.76 9.95
CA LEU A 62 -3.11 -14.09 10.29
C LEU A 62 -2.25 -12.84 10.55
N GLY A 63 -2.90 -11.72 10.89
CA GLY A 63 -2.30 -10.40 11.03
C GLY A 63 -2.53 -9.51 9.81
N ALA A 64 -2.59 -8.21 10.07
CA ALA A 64 -3.01 -7.21 9.11
C ALA A 64 -2.19 -7.25 7.81
N GLY A 65 -2.88 -7.53 6.70
CA GLY A 65 -2.28 -7.62 5.36
C GLY A 65 -1.40 -8.84 5.10
N LYS A 66 -1.31 -9.81 6.02
CA LYS A 66 -0.36 -10.94 5.90
C LYS A 66 -0.66 -11.85 4.71
N ILE A 67 -1.89 -12.28 4.53
CA ILE A 67 -2.25 -13.22 3.45
C ILE A 67 -2.03 -12.55 2.09
N LEU A 68 -2.53 -11.33 1.90
CA LEU A 68 -2.37 -10.60 0.64
C LEU A 68 -0.89 -10.35 0.31
N SER A 69 -0.04 -10.05 1.30
CA SER A 69 1.39 -9.89 1.07
C SER A 69 2.06 -11.18 0.56
N LEU A 70 1.69 -12.33 1.10
CA LEU A 70 2.18 -13.64 0.64
C LEU A 70 1.73 -13.94 -0.79
N GLU A 71 0.48 -13.65 -1.14
CA GLU A 71 -0.02 -13.82 -2.51
C GLU A 71 0.70 -12.93 -3.50
N LEU A 72 0.91 -11.65 -3.17
CA LEU A 72 1.65 -10.71 -4.02
C LEU A 72 3.08 -11.19 -4.26
N ILE A 73 3.77 -11.66 -3.23
CA ILE A 73 5.13 -12.20 -3.38
C ILE A 73 5.13 -13.51 -4.16
N SER A 74 4.22 -14.43 -3.85
CA SER A 74 4.20 -15.74 -4.53
C SER A 74 3.85 -15.65 -6.01
N TRP A 75 2.97 -14.72 -6.38
CA TRP A 75 2.43 -14.68 -7.73
C TRP A 75 3.02 -13.57 -8.60
N PHE A 76 3.46 -12.46 -8.00
CA PHE A 76 3.78 -11.24 -8.74
C PHE A 76 5.12 -10.60 -8.38
N LYS A 77 5.97 -11.24 -7.57
CA LYS A 77 7.24 -10.65 -7.14
C LYS A 77 8.04 -10.09 -8.31
N ASP A 78 8.29 -10.91 -9.33
CA ASP A 78 9.12 -10.52 -10.49
C ASP A 78 8.43 -9.42 -11.32
N ALA A 79 7.11 -9.52 -11.51
CA ALA A 79 6.34 -8.52 -12.24
C ALA A 79 6.30 -7.17 -11.50
N LEU A 80 6.12 -7.19 -10.17
CA LEU A 80 6.17 -5.99 -9.33
C LEU A 80 7.57 -5.38 -9.33
N LYS A 81 8.61 -6.22 -9.24
CA LYS A 81 9.99 -5.74 -9.33
C LYS A 81 10.25 -5.05 -10.67
N GLN A 82 9.90 -5.67 -11.78
CA GLN A 82 10.04 -5.07 -13.11
C GLN A 82 9.24 -3.78 -13.24
N PHE A 83 8.03 -3.72 -12.68
CA PHE A 83 7.20 -2.52 -12.66
C PHE A 83 7.89 -1.37 -11.92
N ILE A 84 8.43 -1.63 -10.73
CA ILE A 84 9.16 -0.64 -9.92
C ILE A 84 10.44 -0.19 -10.63
N ASP A 85 11.22 -1.13 -11.16
CA ASP A 85 12.49 -0.84 -11.85
C ASP A 85 12.28 0.04 -13.10
N LYS A 86 11.11 -0.05 -13.74
CA LYS A 86 10.71 0.82 -14.86
C LYS A 86 10.13 2.17 -14.44
N GLY A 87 10.13 2.50 -13.15
CA GLY A 87 9.62 3.75 -12.62
C GLY A 87 8.13 3.74 -12.30
N GLY A 88 7.49 2.57 -12.26
CA GLY A 88 6.11 2.42 -11.83
C GLY A 88 5.93 2.85 -10.37
N LEU A 89 4.82 3.50 -10.07
CA LEU A 89 4.51 4.02 -8.76
C LEU A 89 3.62 3.05 -7.98
N ILE A 90 3.96 2.78 -6.72
CA ILE A 90 3.14 1.93 -5.85
C ILE A 90 2.63 2.77 -4.67
N LEU A 91 1.35 2.62 -4.33
CA LEU A 91 0.71 3.24 -3.18
C LEU A 91 -0.01 2.19 -2.34
N GLY A 92 0.24 2.17 -1.04
CA GLY A 92 -0.53 1.39 -0.07
C GLY A 92 -1.24 2.31 0.92
N ILE A 93 -2.53 2.12 1.11
CA ILE A 93 -3.35 2.93 2.02
C ILE A 93 -3.82 2.05 3.17
N CYS A 94 -3.56 2.43 4.42
CA CYS A 94 -3.97 1.71 5.62
C CYS A 94 -3.56 0.22 5.55
N ASN A 95 -4.49 -0.72 5.41
CA ASN A 95 -4.18 -2.14 5.22
C ASN A 95 -3.25 -2.39 4.02
N GLY A 96 -3.39 -1.62 2.94
CA GLY A 96 -2.47 -1.68 1.80
C GLY A 96 -1.03 -1.28 2.16
N PHE A 97 -0.84 -0.32 3.08
CA PHE A 97 0.48 0.02 3.60
C PHE A 97 1.07 -1.15 4.41
N GLN A 98 0.27 -1.77 5.28
CA GLN A 98 0.67 -2.97 6.02
C GLN A 98 1.09 -4.11 5.08
N VAL A 99 0.37 -4.29 3.97
CA VAL A 99 0.73 -5.24 2.91
C VAL A 99 2.10 -4.89 2.30
N LEU A 100 2.33 -3.64 1.88
CA LEU A 100 3.60 -3.22 1.28
C LEU A 100 4.80 -3.42 2.22
N VAL A 101 4.62 -3.14 3.50
CA VAL A 101 5.65 -3.41 4.52
C VAL A 101 5.94 -4.91 4.59
N LYS A 102 4.91 -5.74 4.66
CA LYS A 102 5.07 -7.21 4.77
C LYS A 102 5.61 -7.87 3.49
N THR A 103 5.46 -7.24 2.33
CA THR A 103 6.10 -7.71 1.08
C THR A 103 7.59 -7.37 1.00
N GLY A 104 8.10 -6.46 1.85
CA GLY A 104 9.45 -5.92 1.75
C GLY A 104 9.64 -4.97 0.55
N ILE A 105 8.55 -4.48 -0.07
CA ILE A 105 8.62 -3.37 -1.03
C ILE A 105 9.01 -2.08 -0.31
N LEU A 106 8.54 -1.91 0.92
CA LEU A 106 8.95 -0.83 1.80
C LEU A 106 9.90 -1.37 2.89
N PRO A 107 10.98 -0.60 3.23
CA PRO A 107 11.34 0.72 2.71
C PRO A 107 12.15 0.67 1.39
N ASP A 108 12.88 -0.41 1.10
CA ASP A 108 14.02 -0.41 0.16
C ASP A 108 13.72 -1.01 -1.23
N LYS A 109 12.50 -1.48 -1.48
CA LYS A 109 12.08 -2.12 -2.74
C LYS A 109 12.84 -3.42 -3.08
N ASP A 110 13.50 -4.03 -2.10
CA ASP A 110 14.32 -5.24 -2.27
C ASP A 110 13.55 -6.55 -2.01
N PHE A 111 12.29 -6.44 -1.62
CA PHE A 111 11.40 -7.56 -1.27
C PHE A 111 11.93 -8.39 -0.09
N GLN A 112 12.64 -7.75 0.83
CA GLN A 112 13.06 -8.30 2.12
C GLN A 112 12.35 -7.52 3.23
N GLN A 113 11.57 -8.21 4.03
CA GLN A 113 10.87 -7.57 5.13
C GLN A 113 11.85 -7.15 6.23
N LYS A 114 12.18 -5.87 6.31
CA LYS A 114 13.07 -5.28 7.32
C LYS A 114 12.31 -4.52 8.40
N VAL A 115 11.07 -4.20 8.14
CA VAL A 115 10.20 -3.44 9.03
C VAL A 115 8.85 -4.15 9.16
N THR A 116 8.09 -3.84 10.21
CA THR A 116 6.75 -4.38 10.39
C THR A 116 5.85 -3.39 11.11
N LEU A 117 4.56 -3.64 11.08
CA LEU A 117 3.59 -3.03 11.98
C LEU A 117 3.09 -4.10 12.96
N THR A 118 2.99 -3.71 14.22
CA THR A 118 2.53 -4.56 15.32
C THR A 118 1.39 -3.90 16.07
N ASP A 119 0.84 -4.59 17.05
CA ASP A 119 -0.17 -4.07 17.93
C ASP A 119 0.22 -2.72 18.53
N ASN A 120 -0.76 -1.83 18.67
CA ASN A 120 -0.57 -0.54 19.31
C ASN A 120 -0.13 -0.72 20.77
N ASP A 121 0.74 0.15 21.26
CA ASP A 121 1.18 0.15 22.67
C ASP A 121 0.02 0.30 23.66
N SER A 122 -1.07 0.93 23.22
CA SER A 122 -2.30 1.07 24.01
C SER A 122 -3.07 -0.24 24.19
N GLY A 123 -2.77 -1.28 23.39
CA GLY A 123 -3.54 -2.52 23.31
C GLY A 123 -4.98 -2.31 22.83
N ARG A 124 -5.27 -1.18 22.18
CA ARG A 124 -6.61 -0.80 21.71
C ARG A 124 -6.55 -0.35 20.25
N PHE A 125 -7.69 -0.40 19.59
CA PHE A 125 -7.88 0.24 18.29
C PHE A 125 -7.76 1.77 18.46
N GLU A 126 -6.90 2.39 17.65
CA GLU A 126 -6.70 3.84 17.62
C GLU A 126 -7.49 4.41 16.44
N ASP A 127 -8.34 5.39 16.74
CA ASP A 127 -9.13 6.14 15.77
C ASP A 127 -9.06 7.62 16.11
N ARG A 128 -8.22 8.36 15.41
CA ARG A 128 -7.97 9.78 15.66
C ARG A 128 -7.27 10.48 14.52
N TRP A 129 -7.32 11.79 14.51
CA TRP A 129 -6.53 12.63 13.62
C TRP A 129 -5.09 12.77 14.13
N VAL A 130 -4.13 12.69 13.23
CA VAL A 130 -2.71 12.88 13.53
C VAL A 130 -2.09 13.92 12.60
N TYR A 131 -1.08 14.61 13.12
CA TYR A 131 -0.24 15.51 12.33
C TYR A 131 0.97 14.73 11.84
N LEU A 132 1.22 14.77 10.54
CA LEU A 132 2.38 14.17 9.91
C LEU A 132 3.26 15.26 9.32
N LYS A 133 4.56 15.16 9.55
CA LYS A 133 5.56 15.98 8.90
C LYS A 133 5.98 15.34 7.58
N VAL A 134 6.04 16.12 6.52
CA VAL A 134 6.54 15.67 5.23
C VAL A 134 8.07 15.77 5.25
N GLU A 135 8.77 14.64 5.34
CA GLU A 135 10.25 14.62 5.39
C GLU A 135 10.89 14.54 4.01
N ASN A 136 10.17 14.04 3.00
CA ASN A 136 10.71 13.85 1.67
C ASN A 136 9.65 14.19 0.61
N GLU A 137 10.01 15.05 -0.34
CA GLU A 137 9.12 15.47 -1.43
C GLU A 137 9.02 14.47 -2.59
N GLY A 138 9.20 13.19 -2.38
CA GLY A 138 9.01 12.18 -3.43
C GLY A 138 7.72 12.40 -4.24
N VAL A 139 7.56 11.68 -5.34
CA VAL A 139 6.46 11.88 -6.31
C VAL A 139 5.09 12.02 -5.65
N TRP A 140 4.83 11.24 -4.58
CA TRP A 140 3.55 11.23 -3.88
C TRP A 140 3.31 12.45 -2.97
N LEU A 141 4.38 13.10 -2.51
CA LEU A 141 4.29 14.17 -1.51
C LEU A 141 4.63 15.54 -2.09
N LYS A 142 5.00 15.60 -3.37
CA LYS A 142 5.37 16.85 -4.04
C LYS A 142 4.24 17.87 -4.03
N GLY A 143 4.54 19.04 -3.49
CA GLY A 143 3.59 20.16 -3.41
C GLY A 143 2.63 20.08 -2.23
N LEU A 144 2.80 19.12 -1.31
CA LEU A 144 2.12 19.16 -0.02
C LEU A 144 2.78 20.15 0.94
N ASP A 145 2.01 20.66 1.88
CA ASP A 145 2.54 21.46 2.99
C ASP A 145 3.50 20.65 3.86
N GLU A 146 4.41 21.30 4.56
CA GLU A 146 5.35 20.65 5.50
C GLU A 146 4.64 19.77 6.52
N LYS A 147 3.40 20.12 6.89
CA LYS A 147 2.55 19.36 7.82
C LYS A 147 1.22 19.06 7.16
N ILE A 148 0.84 17.80 7.21
CA ILE A 148 -0.48 17.33 6.77
C ILE A 148 -1.23 16.70 7.94
N VAL A 149 -2.54 16.67 7.86
CA VAL A 149 -3.41 16.07 8.88
C VAL A 149 -4.16 14.91 8.24
N LEU A 150 -3.99 13.71 8.78
CA LEU A 150 -4.65 12.52 8.29
C LEU A 150 -5.31 11.75 9.45
N PRO A 151 -6.41 11.06 9.21
CA PRO A 151 -6.97 10.13 10.17
C PRO A 151 -6.15 8.84 10.22
N VAL A 152 -5.98 8.28 11.40
CA VAL A 152 -5.53 6.90 11.59
C VAL A 152 -6.67 6.07 12.18
N ALA A 153 -6.77 4.81 11.74
CA ALA A 153 -7.76 3.85 12.22
C ALA A 153 -7.13 2.46 12.14
N HIS A 154 -6.56 1.97 13.24
CA HIS A 154 -5.78 0.72 13.24
C HIS A 154 -5.68 0.06 14.62
N GLY A 155 -5.62 -1.26 14.62
CA GLY A 155 -5.19 -2.08 15.77
C GLY A 155 -3.67 -2.35 15.72
N GLU A 156 -3.13 -2.60 14.51
CA GLU A 156 -1.71 -2.81 14.23
C GLU A 156 -1.13 -1.58 13.53
N GLY A 157 -0.79 -0.53 14.28
CA GLY A 157 -0.23 0.72 13.75
C GLY A 157 1.13 1.09 14.32
N LYS A 158 1.65 0.30 15.27
CA LYS A 158 2.99 0.53 15.81
C LYS A 158 4.04 0.08 14.80
N PHE A 159 4.75 1.04 14.23
CA PHE A 159 5.86 0.77 13.32
C PHE A 159 7.07 0.26 14.12
N TYR A 160 7.60 -0.88 13.71
CA TYR A 160 8.79 -1.48 14.31
C TYR A 160 9.86 -1.68 13.23
N THR A 161 11.08 -1.26 13.54
CA THR A 161 12.26 -1.44 12.69
C THR A 161 13.50 -1.66 13.54
N GLU A 162 14.50 -2.30 12.95
CA GLU A 162 15.84 -2.32 13.54
C GLU A 162 16.50 -0.94 13.44
N SER A 163 17.49 -0.67 14.31
CA SER A 163 18.23 0.59 14.31
C SER A 163 18.95 0.80 12.97
N GLY A 164 18.91 2.03 12.44
CA GLY A 164 19.63 2.43 11.23
C GLY A 164 18.88 2.24 9.90
N ILE A 165 17.62 1.80 9.93
CA ILE A 165 16.82 1.66 8.70
C ILE A 165 16.08 2.96 8.34
N LEU A 166 15.82 3.83 9.31
CA LEU A 166 15.11 5.09 9.14
C LEU A 166 15.98 6.35 9.34
N ASP A 167 17.28 6.17 9.44
CA ASP A 167 18.26 7.25 9.63
C ASP A 167 18.72 7.89 8.32
#